data_7cc2be95b99b630240501702b1fc364c
#
_entry.id   7cc2be95b99b630240501702b1fc364c
#
_cell.length_a   1.000
_cell.length_b   1.000
_cell.length_c   1.000
_cell.angle_alpha   90.00
_cell.angle_beta   90.00
_cell.angle_gamma   90.00
#
_symmetry.space_group_name_H-M   'P 1'
#
loop_
_entity.id
_entity.type
_entity.pdbx_description
1 polymer ?
#
loop_
_entity_poly.entity_id
_entity_poly.type
_entity_poly.pdbx_seq_one_letter_code
_entity_poly.pdbx_strand_id
1 'polypeptide(L)'
;MIKKSPIEIFSDWVDLGKDDGMKKNHFDSVNAMLNSVLKDLVNFTFIDAGCGNGWVVKMVSEMDSCLSAVGVDGSFKMIDKAKSLDKISEYECAEISIWKPNEKKDVVHSMEVFYYFKDPLVVLKNIYNNWLKDEGRFIMGIDFYYENKASHNWPEKTNVDTMTLLSIQEWKSIVNKAGFKNIESWREGEKNEWKGTLIISATKN
;
A
#
# COMPACT_ATOMS: atom_id res chain seq x y z
N MET A 1 5.97 23.47 15.18
CA MET A 1 4.85 23.36 14.21
C MET A 1 3.91 22.28 14.67
N ILE A 2 2.61 22.44 14.46
CA ILE A 2 1.62 21.40 14.78
C ILE A 2 1.80 20.27 13.75
N LYS A 3 1.95 19.03 14.22
CA LYS A 3 2.03 17.86 13.33
C LYS A 3 0.67 17.63 12.66
N LYS A 4 0.70 17.15 11.43
CA LYS A 4 -0.48 16.85 10.61
C LYS A 4 -0.67 15.34 10.51
N SER A 5 -1.93 14.92 10.36
CA SER A 5 -2.24 13.53 10.01
C SER A 5 -1.67 13.15 8.64
N PRO A 6 -1.43 11.86 8.37
CA PRO A 6 -1.01 11.40 7.04
C PRO A 6 -1.96 11.89 5.93
N ILE A 7 -3.27 11.83 6.16
CA ILE A 7 -4.29 12.27 5.19
C ILE A 7 -4.13 13.75 4.84
N GLU A 8 -3.88 14.61 5.84
CA GLU A 8 -3.65 16.05 5.59
C GLU A 8 -2.35 16.28 4.82
N ILE A 9 -1.26 15.58 5.18
CA ILE A 9 0.03 15.69 4.48
C ILE A 9 -0.11 15.30 3.01
N PHE A 10 -0.74 14.16 2.72
CA PHE A 10 -0.92 13.70 1.34
C PHE A 10 -1.92 14.57 0.55
N SER A 11 -2.90 15.15 1.21
CA SER A 11 -3.78 16.16 0.59
C SER A 11 -3.00 17.42 0.18
N ASP A 12 -2.08 17.89 1.05
CA ASP A 12 -1.19 19.02 0.72
C ASP A 12 -0.23 18.68 -0.45
N TRP A 13 0.19 17.40 -0.57
CA TRP A 13 1.08 16.98 -1.66
C TRP A 13 0.41 17.13 -3.04
N VAL A 14 -0.90 16.89 -3.14
CA VAL A 14 -1.64 17.14 -4.38
C VAL A 14 -1.59 18.63 -4.75
N ASP A 15 -1.85 19.51 -3.81
CA ASP A 15 -1.81 20.97 -4.03
C ASP A 15 -0.41 21.45 -4.48
N LEU A 16 0.63 20.77 -4.02
CA LEU A 16 2.03 21.11 -4.30
C LEU A 16 2.61 20.34 -5.52
N GLY A 17 1.83 19.46 -6.15
CA GLY A 17 2.30 18.59 -7.25
C GLY A 17 3.38 17.58 -6.86
N LYS A 18 3.55 17.30 -5.56
CA LYS A 18 4.56 16.35 -5.07
C LYS A 18 4.17 14.90 -5.31
N ASP A 19 2.88 14.62 -5.41
CA ASP A 19 2.34 13.30 -5.70
C ASP A 19 2.73 12.79 -7.10
N ASP A 20 3.06 13.67 -8.04
CA ASP A 20 3.55 13.28 -9.38
C ASP A 20 4.87 12.50 -9.32
N GLY A 21 5.65 12.67 -8.24
CA GLY A 21 6.87 11.90 -7.98
C GLY A 21 6.65 10.46 -7.50
N MET A 22 5.46 10.11 -7.01
CA MET A 22 5.19 8.81 -6.38
C MET A 22 5.51 7.64 -7.33
N LYS A 23 4.98 7.69 -8.55
CA LYS A 23 5.24 6.66 -9.57
C LYS A 23 6.75 6.53 -9.86
N LYS A 24 7.44 7.65 -10.10
CA LYS A 24 8.86 7.65 -10.44
C LYS A 24 9.72 7.04 -9.35
N ASN A 25 9.41 7.32 -8.09
CA ASN A 25 10.22 6.89 -6.95
C ASN A 25 9.99 5.42 -6.57
N HIS A 26 8.80 4.87 -6.86
CA HIS A 26 8.42 3.52 -6.40
C HIS A 26 8.15 2.53 -7.53
N PHE A 27 8.34 2.94 -8.80
CA PHE A 27 8.00 2.10 -9.96
C PHE A 27 8.68 0.73 -9.92
N ASP A 28 10.00 0.70 -9.67
CA ASP A 28 10.77 -0.55 -9.67
C ASP A 28 10.31 -1.50 -8.55
N SER A 29 10.12 -0.98 -7.33
CA SER A 29 9.63 -1.77 -6.19
C SER A 29 8.21 -2.29 -6.43
N VAL A 30 7.31 -1.43 -6.91
CA VAL A 30 5.92 -1.83 -7.22
C VAL A 30 5.88 -2.84 -8.37
N ASN A 31 6.70 -2.67 -9.40
CA ASN A 31 6.78 -3.62 -10.50
C ASN A 31 7.27 -5.00 -10.02
N ALA A 32 8.28 -5.04 -9.15
CA ALA A 32 8.73 -6.29 -8.51
C ALA A 32 7.62 -6.93 -7.66
N MET A 33 6.87 -6.13 -6.89
CA MET A 33 5.73 -6.58 -6.10
C MET A 33 4.64 -7.19 -6.99
N LEU A 34 4.22 -6.49 -8.05
CA LEU A 34 3.17 -6.95 -8.96
C LEU A 34 3.60 -8.21 -9.71
N ASN A 35 4.83 -8.27 -10.21
CA ASN A 35 5.36 -9.47 -10.85
C ASN A 35 5.37 -10.69 -9.93
N SER A 36 5.57 -10.49 -8.63
CA SER A 36 5.52 -11.56 -7.64
C SER A 36 4.08 -11.98 -7.32
N VAL A 37 3.22 -11.02 -6.96
CA VAL A 37 1.87 -11.33 -6.44
C VAL A 37 0.89 -11.74 -7.53
N LEU A 38 1.05 -11.24 -8.77
CA LEU A 38 0.18 -11.55 -9.91
C LEU A 38 0.65 -12.77 -10.71
N LYS A 39 1.82 -13.32 -10.38
CA LYS A 39 2.36 -14.49 -11.07
C LYS A 39 1.32 -15.63 -11.12
N ASP A 40 1.12 -16.17 -12.31
CA ASP A 40 0.19 -17.29 -12.60
C ASP A 40 -1.29 -16.98 -12.33
N LEU A 41 -1.67 -15.71 -12.07
CA LEU A 41 -3.06 -15.30 -11.97
C LEU A 41 -3.63 -14.94 -13.35
N VAL A 42 -4.82 -15.45 -13.61
CA VAL A 42 -5.65 -15.07 -14.75
C VAL A 42 -7.04 -14.69 -14.24
N ASN A 43 -7.67 -13.70 -14.87
CA ASN A 43 -9.01 -13.25 -14.49
C ASN A 43 -9.12 -12.85 -13.00
N PHE A 44 -8.16 -12.08 -12.51
CA PHE A 44 -8.10 -11.66 -11.10
C PHE A 44 -8.78 -10.30 -10.87
N THR A 45 -9.15 -10.07 -9.61
CA THR A 45 -9.65 -8.79 -9.10
C THR A 45 -8.67 -8.21 -8.08
N PHE A 46 -8.52 -6.88 -8.06
CA PHE A 46 -7.42 -6.18 -7.37
C PHE A 46 -7.92 -5.02 -6.51
N ILE A 47 -7.30 -4.81 -5.35
CA ILE A 47 -7.42 -3.58 -4.55
C ILE A 47 -6.02 -3.03 -4.26
N ASP A 48 -5.88 -1.71 -4.40
CA ASP A 48 -4.75 -0.95 -3.90
C ASP A 48 -5.15 -0.17 -2.65
N ALA A 49 -4.62 -0.58 -1.50
CA ALA A 49 -4.88 0.03 -0.20
C ALA A 49 -3.92 1.21 0.04
N GLY A 50 -4.46 2.44 0.11
CA GLY A 50 -3.69 3.68 0.11
C GLY A 50 -3.19 4.01 -1.30
N CYS A 51 -4.11 4.02 -2.26
CA CYS A 51 -3.78 4.11 -3.68
C CYS A 51 -3.21 5.48 -4.13
N GLY A 52 -3.26 6.50 -3.27
CA GLY A 52 -2.85 7.85 -3.60
C GLY A 52 -3.54 8.35 -4.88
N ASN A 53 -2.75 8.87 -5.83
CA ASN A 53 -3.25 9.36 -7.13
C ASN A 53 -3.62 8.26 -8.15
N GLY A 54 -3.68 6.99 -7.71
CA GLY A 54 -4.24 5.88 -8.49
C GLY A 54 -3.33 5.28 -9.56
N TRP A 55 -2.05 5.65 -9.64
CA TRP A 55 -1.16 5.19 -10.71
C TRP A 55 -0.96 3.67 -10.77
N VAL A 56 -0.96 2.97 -9.61
CA VAL A 56 -0.86 1.49 -9.55
C VAL A 56 -2.16 0.86 -10.02
N VAL A 57 -3.30 1.36 -9.54
CA VAL A 57 -4.63 0.87 -9.93
C VAL A 57 -4.80 0.94 -11.43
N LYS A 58 -4.47 2.12 -12.04
CA LYS A 58 -4.51 2.30 -13.49
C LYS A 58 -3.61 1.31 -14.22
N MET A 59 -2.36 1.14 -13.75
CA MET A 59 -1.42 0.21 -14.38
C MET A 59 -1.93 -1.24 -14.36
N VAL A 60 -2.55 -1.67 -13.25
CA VAL A 60 -3.09 -3.03 -13.12
C VAL A 60 -4.37 -3.20 -13.93
N SER A 61 -5.25 -2.18 -13.98
CA SER A 61 -6.49 -2.23 -14.75
C SER A 61 -6.27 -2.36 -16.26
N GLU A 62 -5.11 -1.92 -16.76
CA GLU A 62 -4.70 -2.04 -18.17
C GLU A 62 -4.15 -3.43 -18.54
N MET A 63 -4.03 -4.36 -17.57
CA MET A 63 -3.61 -5.75 -17.83
C MET A 63 -4.80 -6.59 -18.33
N ASP A 64 -4.63 -7.32 -19.43
CA ASP A 64 -5.67 -8.19 -20.02
C ASP A 64 -6.24 -9.22 -19.01
N SER A 65 -5.42 -9.64 -18.03
CA SER A 65 -5.82 -10.59 -16.98
C SER A 65 -6.56 -9.96 -15.80
N CYS A 66 -6.68 -8.62 -15.72
CA CYS A 66 -7.37 -7.93 -14.65
C CYS A 66 -8.86 -7.76 -14.97
N LEU A 67 -9.73 -8.34 -14.14
CA LEU A 67 -11.19 -8.19 -14.30
C LEU A 67 -11.71 -6.88 -13.69
N SER A 68 -11.13 -6.45 -12.57
CA SER A 68 -11.46 -5.18 -11.93
C SER A 68 -10.34 -4.74 -11.00
N ALA A 69 -10.08 -3.44 -10.98
CA ALA A 69 -9.15 -2.81 -10.04
C ALA A 69 -9.85 -1.68 -9.27
N VAL A 70 -9.64 -1.64 -7.96
CA VAL A 70 -10.21 -0.64 -7.06
C VAL A 70 -9.08 0.02 -6.28
N GLY A 71 -9.11 1.35 -6.19
CA GLY A 71 -8.23 2.12 -5.31
C GLY A 71 -8.99 2.67 -4.12
N VAL A 72 -8.41 2.57 -2.91
CA VAL A 72 -8.96 3.20 -1.72
C VAL A 72 -7.91 4.05 -1.03
N ASP A 73 -8.27 5.28 -0.67
CA ASP A 73 -7.39 6.22 0.04
C ASP A 73 -8.21 7.13 0.95
N GLY A 74 -7.60 7.56 2.07
CA GLY A 74 -8.23 8.48 3.00
C GLY A 74 -8.29 9.93 2.52
N SER A 75 -7.43 10.33 1.57
CA SER A 75 -7.37 11.68 1.04
C SER A 75 -8.34 11.90 -0.13
N PHE A 76 -9.34 12.74 0.10
CA PHE A 76 -10.28 13.14 -0.97
C PHE A 76 -9.55 13.74 -2.19
N LYS A 77 -8.52 14.55 -1.98
CA LYS A 77 -7.76 15.16 -3.08
C LYS A 77 -6.99 14.13 -3.91
N MET A 78 -6.41 13.11 -3.26
CA MET A 78 -5.78 11.99 -3.96
C MET A 78 -6.80 11.24 -4.80
N ILE A 79 -7.95 10.90 -4.24
CA ILE A 79 -9.02 10.19 -4.95
C ILE A 79 -9.60 11.03 -6.10
N ASP A 80 -9.81 12.33 -5.90
CA ASP A 80 -10.27 13.22 -6.98
C ASP A 80 -9.25 13.25 -8.13
N LYS A 81 -7.96 13.37 -7.82
CA LYS A 81 -6.90 13.29 -8.82
C LYS A 81 -6.86 11.92 -9.51
N ALA A 82 -6.97 10.82 -8.77
CA ALA A 82 -7.02 9.47 -9.35
C ALA A 82 -8.17 9.34 -10.36
N LYS A 83 -9.39 9.76 -9.98
CA LYS A 83 -10.57 9.79 -10.87
C LYS A 83 -10.40 10.71 -12.08
N SER A 84 -9.56 11.74 -11.98
CA SER A 84 -9.25 12.61 -13.13
C SER A 84 -8.32 11.94 -14.14
N LEU A 85 -7.38 11.12 -13.67
CA LEU A 85 -6.34 10.45 -14.46
C LEU A 85 -6.76 9.09 -15.02
N ASP A 86 -7.76 8.46 -14.40
CA ASP A 86 -8.30 7.16 -14.80
C ASP A 86 -9.82 7.17 -14.72
N LYS A 87 -10.47 6.82 -15.84
CA LYS A 87 -11.93 6.81 -15.98
C LYS A 87 -12.52 5.39 -16.00
N ILE A 88 -11.68 4.39 -15.87
CA ILE A 88 -12.07 2.98 -16.02
C ILE A 88 -12.18 2.31 -14.65
N SER A 89 -11.20 2.53 -13.78
CA SER A 89 -11.14 1.90 -12.46
C SER A 89 -12.05 2.58 -11.43
N GLU A 90 -12.35 1.87 -10.37
CA GLU A 90 -13.12 2.39 -9.24
C GLU A 90 -12.19 2.99 -8.17
N TYR A 91 -12.61 4.12 -7.60
CA TYR A 91 -11.85 4.81 -6.55
C TYR A 91 -12.76 5.24 -5.41
N GLU A 92 -12.38 4.87 -4.17
CA GLU A 92 -13.14 5.13 -2.95
C GLU A 92 -12.34 6.01 -1.98
N CYS A 93 -12.95 7.12 -1.53
CA CYS A 93 -12.40 7.93 -0.46
C CYS A 93 -12.91 7.41 0.87
N ALA A 94 -12.06 6.67 1.60
CA ALA A 94 -12.50 5.99 2.82
C ALA A 94 -11.36 5.73 3.81
N GLU A 95 -11.71 5.61 5.10
CA GLU A 95 -10.80 5.17 6.15
C GLU A 95 -10.51 3.66 5.99
N ILE A 96 -9.27 3.34 5.62
CA ILE A 96 -8.83 1.97 5.27
C ILE A 96 -9.03 0.98 6.43
N SER A 97 -8.90 1.45 7.68
CA SER A 97 -9.00 0.60 8.87
C SER A 97 -10.39 0.01 9.08
N ILE A 98 -11.44 0.64 8.53
CA ILE A 98 -12.84 0.24 8.71
C ILE A 98 -13.60 0.00 7.42
N TRP A 99 -13.12 0.53 6.29
CA TRP A 99 -13.76 0.34 4.98
C TRP A 99 -13.77 -1.13 4.56
N LYS A 100 -14.77 -1.49 3.77
CA LYS A 100 -14.94 -2.84 3.21
C LYS A 100 -15.41 -2.74 1.77
N PRO A 101 -14.83 -3.51 0.85
CA PRO A 101 -15.36 -3.60 -0.51
C PRO A 101 -16.71 -4.32 -0.51
N ASN A 102 -17.53 -4.05 -1.51
CA ASN A 102 -18.79 -4.76 -1.73
C ASN A 102 -18.57 -6.26 -1.98
N GLU A 103 -17.45 -6.59 -2.64
CA GLU A 103 -17.03 -7.96 -2.92
C GLU A 103 -15.55 -8.14 -2.59
N LYS A 104 -15.20 -9.27 -1.98
CA LYS A 104 -13.82 -9.65 -1.73
C LYS A 104 -13.05 -9.82 -3.04
N LYS A 105 -11.76 -9.54 -3.01
CA LYS A 105 -10.87 -9.52 -4.16
C LYS A 105 -9.79 -10.61 -4.06
N ASP A 106 -9.20 -10.93 -5.20
CA ASP A 106 -8.15 -11.95 -5.29
C ASP A 106 -6.81 -11.43 -4.77
N VAL A 107 -6.53 -10.12 -4.98
CA VAL A 107 -5.26 -9.50 -4.61
C VAL A 107 -5.50 -8.18 -3.90
N VAL A 108 -4.80 -7.97 -2.79
CA VAL A 108 -4.65 -6.67 -2.12
C VAL A 108 -3.19 -6.27 -2.11
N HIS A 109 -2.92 -5.11 -2.69
CA HIS A 109 -1.62 -4.45 -2.75
C HIS A 109 -1.63 -3.22 -1.85
N SER A 110 -0.47 -2.81 -1.37
CA SER A 110 -0.27 -1.53 -0.69
C SER A 110 1.18 -1.09 -0.75
N MET A 111 1.45 0.17 -1.06
CA MET A 111 2.79 0.75 -1.08
C MET A 111 2.86 2.00 -0.22
N GLU A 112 3.79 2.04 0.74
CA GLU A 112 4.08 3.20 1.61
C GLU A 112 2.89 3.66 2.49
N VAL A 113 2.14 2.72 3.09
CA VAL A 113 0.90 3.04 3.80
C VAL A 113 0.89 2.56 5.25
N PHE A 114 1.27 1.31 5.52
CA PHE A 114 0.99 0.66 6.81
C PHE A 114 1.67 1.31 8.01
N TYR A 115 2.80 1.92 7.85
CA TYR A 115 3.48 2.61 8.94
C TYR A 115 2.81 3.95 9.34
N TYR A 116 1.81 4.42 8.60
CA TYR A 116 0.99 5.58 8.99
C TYR A 116 -0.15 5.23 9.94
N PHE A 117 -0.29 3.99 10.36
CA PHE A 117 -1.27 3.58 11.37
C PHE A 117 -0.58 3.35 12.72
N LYS A 118 -1.23 3.82 13.82
CA LYS A 118 -0.75 3.54 15.20
C LYS A 118 -0.77 2.05 15.53
N ASP A 119 -1.79 1.35 15.01
CA ASP A 119 -1.92 -0.10 15.11
C ASP A 119 -2.16 -0.71 13.72
N PRO A 120 -1.08 -1.03 12.98
CA PRO A 120 -1.19 -1.67 11.67
C PRO A 120 -1.92 -3.02 11.69
N LEU A 121 -1.94 -3.71 12.83
CA LEU A 121 -2.63 -5.00 12.98
C LEU A 121 -4.14 -4.87 12.75
N VAL A 122 -4.75 -3.75 13.16
CA VAL A 122 -6.19 -3.50 12.94
C VAL A 122 -6.50 -3.47 11.44
N VAL A 123 -5.68 -2.74 10.67
CA VAL A 123 -5.84 -2.64 9.20
C VAL A 123 -5.63 -3.99 8.52
N LEU A 124 -4.56 -4.70 8.90
CA LEU A 124 -4.26 -6.04 8.36
C LEU A 124 -5.37 -7.05 8.64
N LYS A 125 -5.98 -7.02 9.84
CA LYS A 125 -7.14 -7.84 10.18
C LYS A 125 -8.38 -7.48 9.36
N ASN A 126 -8.61 -6.17 9.10
CA ASN A 126 -9.70 -5.74 8.24
C ASN A 126 -9.52 -6.28 6.82
N ILE A 127 -8.32 -6.15 6.25
CA ILE A 127 -7.98 -6.69 4.92
C ILE A 127 -8.18 -8.21 4.89
N TYR A 128 -7.61 -8.93 5.85
CA TYR A 128 -7.72 -10.39 5.92
C TYR A 128 -9.18 -10.86 5.96
N ASN A 129 -9.98 -10.27 6.84
CA ASN A 129 -11.35 -10.74 7.09
C ASN A 129 -12.33 -10.28 6.01
N ASN A 130 -12.17 -9.04 5.51
CA ASN A 130 -13.23 -8.37 4.77
C ASN A 130 -12.87 -8.10 3.29
N TRP A 131 -11.58 -8.01 2.91
CA TRP A 131 -11.20 -7.60 1.56
C TRP A 131 -10.76 -8.76 0.67
N LEU A 132 -10.10 -9.77 1.26
CA LEU A 132 -9.55 -10.89 0.52
C LEU A 132 -10.51 -12.08 0.47
N LYS A 133 -10.61 -12.69 -0.70
CA LYS A 133 -11.18 -14.04 -0.88
C LYS A 133 -10.30 -15.06 -0.16
N ASP A 134 -10.81 -16.25 0.06
CA ASP A 134 -9.98 -17.38 0.48
C ASP A 134 -9.00 -17.69 -0.65
N GLU A 135 -7.79 -18.12 -0.33
CA GLU A 135 -6.62 -18.23 -1.23
C GLU A 135 -6.15 -16.87 -1.82
N GLY A 136 -6.73 -15.75 -1.38
CA GLY A 136 -6.36 -14.41 -1.83
C GLY A 136 -4.94 -14.04 -1.41
N ARG A 137 -4.28 -13.21 -2.23
CA ARG A 137 -2.89 -12.79 -2.05
C ARG A 137 -2.82 -11.37 -1.52
N PHE A 138 -1.95 -11.18 -0.55
CA PHE A 138 -1.63 -9.87 0.03
C PHE A 138 -0.17 -9.54 -0.24
N ILE A 139 0.11 -8.29 -0.62
CA ILE A 139 1.47 -7.77 -0.74
C ILE A 139 1.55 -6.32 -0.28
N MET A 140 2.56 -6.01 0.50
CA MET A 140 2.84 -4.63 0.91
C MET A 140 4.32 -4.29 0.71
N GLY A 141 4.60 -3.03 0.39
CA GLY A 141 5.93 -2.43 0.33
C GLY A 141 6.03 -1.26 1.29
N ILE A 142 7.12 -1.17 2.04
CA ILE A 142 7.40 -0.08 2.97
C ILE A 142 8.88 0.29 2.97
N ASP A 143 9.15 1.58 3.08
CA ASP A 143 10.50 2.13 3.17
C ASP A 143 10.87 2.56 4.59
N PHE A 144 9.85 2.83 5.44
CA PHE A 144 10.04 3.19 6.84
C PHE A 144 9.99 1.95 7.73
N TYR A 145 11.17 1.38 8.03
CA TYR A 145 11.32 0.23 8.94
C TYR A 145 12.68 0.28 9.64
N TYR A 146 12.81 -0.44 10.76
CA TYR A 146 13.93 -0.29 11.71
C TYR A 146 15.31 -0.53 11.09
N GLU A 147 15.45 -1.50 10.17
CA GLU A 147 16.73 -1.81 9.53
C GLU A 147 17.11 -0.78 8.44
N ASN A 148 16.17 0.06 7.97
CA ASN A 148 16.43 1.14 7.01
C ASN A 148 16.66 2.47 7.72
N LYS A 149 17.84 2.64 8.31
CA LYS A 149 18.19 3.84 9.09
C LYS A 149 18.08 5.14 8.30
N ALA A 150 18.23 5.09 6.98
CA ALA A 150 18.12 6.26 6.11
C ALA A 150 16.72 6.90 6.14
N SER A 151 15.68 6.15 6.52
CA SER A 151 14.31 6.66 6.64
C SER A 151 13.93 7.16 8.04
N HIS A 152 14.74 6.92 9.07
CA HIS A 152 14.36 7.19 10.48
C HIS A 152 14.03 8.65 10.79
N ASN A 153 14.55 9.60 10.03
CA ASN A 153 14.25 11.03 10.22
C ASN A 153 13.00 11.51 9.44
N TRP A 154 12.26 10.60 8.80
CA TRP A 154 11.08 10.97 8.02
C TRP A 154 9.95 11.59 8.85
N PRO A 155 9.62 11.11 10.07
CA PRO A 155 8.59 11.75 10.89
C PRO A 155 8.85 13.23 11.17
N GLU A 156 10.12 13.60 11.32
CA GLU A 156 10.53 14.99 11.53
C GLU A 156 10.49 15.79 10.22
N LYS A 157 11.00 15.22 9.13
CA LYS A 157 11.04 15.86 7.81
C LYS A 157 9.66 16.10 7.20
N THR A 158 8.75 15.17 7.40
CA THR A 158 7.39 15.26 6.85
C THR A 158 6.42 15.98 7.77
N ASN A 159 6.81 16.20 9.04
CA ASN A 159 5.95 16.77 10.08
C ASN A 159 4.63 15.98 10.28
N VAL A 160 4.67 14.68 10.03
CA VAL A 160 3.54 13.77 10.24
C VAL A 160 3.41 13.39 11.71
N ASP A 161 2.19 13.22 12.20
CA ASP A 161 1.90 12.91 13.60
C ASP A 161 2.07 11.42 13.92
N THR A 162 1.97 10.56 12.93
CA THR A 162 1.98 9.11 13.10
C THR A 162 2.87 8.43 12.06
N MET A 163 3.94 7.78 12.55
CA MET A 163 4.74 6.80 11.80
C MET A 163 5.21 5.71 12.75
N THR A 164 4.76 4.50 12.54
CA THR A 164 5.08 3.32 13.37
C THR A 164 6.33 2.64 12.86
N LEU A 165 7.41 2.70 13.65
CA LEU A 165 8.69 2.09 13.32
C LEU A 165 8.75 0.68 13.88
N LEU A 166 8.74 -0.31 13.01
CA LEU A 166 8.88 -1.73 13.35
C LEU A 166 10.05 -2.35 12.56
N SER A 167 10.66 -3.38 13.14
CA SER A 167 11.65 -4.22 12.44
C SER A 167 10.97 -5.16 11.44
N ILE A 168 11.75 -5.74 10.54
CA ILE A 168 11.26 -6.75 9.58
C ILE A 168 10.55 -7.89 10.31
N GLN A 169 11.09 -8.35 11.45
CA GLN A 169 10.49 -9.44 12.20
C GLN A 169 9.16 -9.04 12.86
N GLU A 170 9.06 -7.81 13.36
CA GLU A 170 7.81 -7.30 13.94
C GLU A 170 6.75 -7.13 12.85
N TRP A 171 7.09 -6.60 11.67
CA TRP A 171 6.18 -6.53 10.52
C TRP A 171 5.66 -7.92 10.13
N LYS A 172 6.54 -8.92 9.97
CA LYS A 172 6.13 -10.30 9.69
C LYS A 172 5.24 -10.88 10.80
N SER A 173 5.56 -10.58 12.05
CA SER A 173 4.78 -11.04 13.20
C SER A 173 3.36 -10.50 13.20
N ILE A 174 3.16 -9.18 12.90
CA ILE A 174 1.81 -8.63 12.86
C ILE A 174 1.00 -9.13 11.65
N VAL A 175 1.63 -9.35 10.49
CA VAL A 175 1.00 -9.99 9.33
C VAL A 175 0.51 -11.40 9.71
N ASN A 176 1.35 -12.20 10.39
CA ASN A 176 0.95 -13.52 10.89
C ASN A 176 -0.19 -13.44 11.92
N LYS A 177 -0.12 -12.48 12.88
CA LYS A 177 -1.18 -12.25 13.88
C LYS A 177 -2.51 -11.80 13.27
N ALA A 178 -2.50 -11.20 12.08
CA ALA A 178 -3.70 -10.86 11.35
C ALA A 178 -4.41 -12.09 10.75
N GLY A 179 -3.72 -13.23 10.65
CA GLY A 179 -4.24 -14.50 10.13
C GLY A 179 -3.54 -15.01 8.88
N PHE A 180 -2.74 -14.18 8.23
CA PHE A 180 -2.05 -14.53 6.99
C PHE A 180 -1.07 -15.70 7.16
N LYS A 181 -0.86 -16.46 6.09
CA LYS A 181 0.06 -17.58 5.98
C LYS A 181 1.05 -17.37 4.83
N ASN A 182 2.00 -18.28 4.69
CA ASN A 182 3.02 -18.26 3.62
C ASN A 182 3.72 -16.90 3.51
N ILE A 183 4.14 -16.35 4.67
CA ILE A 183 4.71 -15.00 4.77
C ILE A 183 6.15 -15.01 4.27
N GLU A 184 6.37 -14.38 3.15
CA GLU A 184 7.69 -14.13 2.59
C GLU A 184 8.07 -12.66 2.73
N SER A 185 9.38 -12.37 2.69
CA SER A 185 9.84 -10.99 2.67
C SER A 185 11.19 -10.87 1.99
N TRP A 186 11.37 -9.79 1.24
CA TRP A 186 12.64 -9.42 0.60
C TRP A 186 12.77 -7.90 0.55
N ARG A 187 13.87 -7.42 0.01
CA ARG A 187 14.11 -5.99 -0.18
C ARG A 187 14.38 -5.73 -1.66
N GLU A 188 13.86 -4.61 -2.14
CA GLU A 188 14.05 -4.18 -3.52
C GLU A 188 14.77 -2.84 -3.56
N GLY A 189 15.71 -2.66 -4.48
CA GLY A 189 16.40 -1.40 -4.71
C GLY A 189 17.40 -1.01 -3.62
N GLU A 190 18.02 -1.96 -2.90
CA GLU A 190 19.07 -1.66 -1.91
C GLU A 190 20.28 -1.00 -2.59
N LYS A 191 20.71 0.16 -2.05
CA LYS A 191 21.85 0.91 -2.60
C LYS A 191 22.51 1.76 -1.52
N ASN A 192 23.80 1.56 -1.28
CA ASN A 192 24.57 2.26 -0.25
C ASN A 192 23.97 2.08 1.16
N GLU A 193 23.65 3.17 1.83
CA GLU A 193 23.02 3.16 3.16
C GLU A 193 21.49 2.90 3.08
N TRP A 194 20.89 3.05 1.92
CA TRP A 194 19.50 2.77 1.66
C TRP A 194 19.26 1.25 1.59
N LYS A 195 18.45 0.74 2.50
CA LYS A 195 18.23 -0.70 2.62
C LYS A 195 17.16 -1.26 1.68
N GLY A 196 16.66 -0.42 0.79
CA GLY A 196 15.62 -0.79 -0.16
C GLY A 196 14.22 -0.78 0.44
N THR A 197 13.24 -0.93 -0.41
CA THR A 197 11.85 -1.16 -0.02
C THR A 197 11.72 -2.56 0.58
N LEU A 198 11.27 -2.67 1.83
CA LEU A 198 10.88 -3.95 2.42
C LEU A 198 9.54 -4.37 1.81
N ILE A 199 9.55 -5.51 1.15
CA ILE A 199 8.33 -6.12 0.60
C ILE A 199 7.97 -7.32 1.47
N ILE A 200 6.68 -7.43 1.80
CA ILE A 200 6.11 -8.59 2.50
C ILE A 200 4.93 -9.10 1.68
N SER A 201 4.96 -10.37 1.30
CA SER A 201 3.87 -11.08 0.67
C SER A 201 3.31 -12.17 1.58
N ALA A 202 2.03 -12.47 1.43
CA ALA A 202 1.35 -13.49 2.22
C ALA A 202 0.06 -13.95 1.55
N THR A 203 -0.51 -15.06 2.02
CA THR A 203 -1.79 -15.58 1.54
C THR A 203 -2.82 -15.66 2.65
N LYS A 204 -4.07 -15.56 2.28
CA LYS A 204 -5.20 -15.93 3.12
C LYS A 204 -5.59 -17.37 2.79
N ASN A 205 -5.54 -18.25 3.79
CA ASN A 205 -5.97 -19.67 3.68
C ASN A 205 -7.33 -19.83 4.34
#